data_de3b04e4a1099ac39d2db70f8707cb88
#
_entry.id   de3b04e4a1099ac39d2db70f8707cb88
#
_cell.length_a   1.000
_cell.length_b   1.000
_cell.length_c   1.000
_cell.angle_alpha   90.00
_cell.angle_beta   90.00
_cell.angle_gamma   90.00
#
_symmetry.space_group_name_H-M   'P 1'
#
loop_
_entity.id
_entity.type
_entity.pdbx_description
1 polymer ?
#
loop_
_entity_poly.entity_id
_entity_poly.type
_entity_poly.pdbx_seq_one_letter_code
_entity_poly.pdbx_strand_id
1 'polypeptide(L)'
;MRFNFSIPKEYLNNFFEIALVFIFCKVLFYYFFKLYFVSWRFFSLKELKSLLFATTLAYLAGGSVLLVFRYYFIPFPRSVIIIDYFLSILFIGFFRISKRLLIEKLSTDKKPAIIIGANEKSVSLLKQNIPYSVLEIYDNEKNIVGTYLYGYKVGDISEIDGNIKTAIITKEMSQKELDGLVGFLQNRGIEEIKIYNPFENRIKDVSIEDLLARKPKDLDKNAIEQFVKNKKILITGAGGSIGSEIARQCEKYGSSELVLVDNSEFNLYSINEELNIKRKLYLTDVTKRNDLEEIFKNEKPQIVIHAAAYKHVPMCEYNPKSAVINNIMGTKNVIDLSIKYSVKDFILISTDKAVRPTNTMGATKRICELYAQNIDSKDTKISAVRFGNVLGSSGSVVPKFKKLIEYNKPLTVTHPEITRYFMLIPEACQLVLQAGSMAKRGEIFILDMGEPVKIVDLAKKMLRLYGKDENSIEFVGLRPGEKLYEELLIDEADKKTKYKDIFVAKPTFIDINYLMKKIDELIKLNNKKEIVKKLKEIVPEFEHRD
;
A
#
# COMPACT_ATOMS: atom_id res chain seq x y z
N MET A 1 20.09 31.89 57.95
CA MET A 1 19.36 32.80 57.03
C MET A 1 19.70 34.24 57.43
N ARG A 2 19.87 35.14 56.40
CA ARG A 2 20.57 36.44 56.57
C ARG A 2 19.94 37.40 57.59
N PHE A 3 18.66 37.25 57.93
CA PHE A 3 17.96 38.20 58.76
C PHE A 3 17.14 37.52 59.90
N ASN A 4 17.42 36.32 60.26
CA ASN A 4 16.71 35.58 61.31
C ASN A 4 15.19 35.76 61.27
N PHE A 5 14.60 35.68 60.05
CA PHE A 5 13.19 35.91 59.75
C PHE A 5 12.64 37.36 60.04
N SER A 6 13.50 38.29 60.37
CA SER A 6 13.15 39.70 60.60
C SER A 6 13.80 40.55 59.52
N ILE A 7 13.06 40.91 58.45
CA ILE A 7 13.53 41.71 57.31
C ILE A 7 13.59 43.17 57.72
N PRO A 8 14.76 43.86 57.65
CA PRO A 8 14.83 45.30 57.92
C PRO A 8 13.91 46.11 57.00
N LYS A 9 13.21 47.10 57.55
CA LYS A 9 12.24 47.94 56.82
C LYS A 9 12.84 48.59 55.55
N GLU A 10 14.10 48.92 55.57
CA GLU A 10 14.82 49.51 54.42
C GLU A 10 14.80 48.60 53.19
N TYR A 11 14.80 47.29 53.33
CA TYR A 11 14.70 46.34 52.19
C TYR A 11 13.27 46.09 51.76
N LEU A 12 12.27 46.41 52.56
CA LEU A 12 10.86 46.25 52.21
C LEU A 12 10.32 47.45 51.43
N ASN A 13 10.88 48.63 51.58
CA ASN A 13 10.38 49.86 50.94
C ASN A 13 10.33 49.77 49.43
N ASN A 14 11.36 49.21 48.79
CA ASN A 14 11.44 49.10 47.32
C ASN A 14 11.17 47.66 46.80
N PHE A 15 10.64 46.79 47.64
CA PHE A 15 10.44 45.38 47.28
C PHE A 15 9.45 45.23 46.12
N PHE A 16 8.33 45.93 46.15
CA PHE A 16 7.30 45.86 45.13
C PHE A 16 7.79 46.40 43.78
N GLU A 17 8.51 47.50 43.77
CA GLU A 17 9.06 48.08 42.56
C GLU A 17 10.11 47.16 41.92
N ILE A 18 11.02 46.59 42.72
CA ILE A 18 11.99 45.62 42.26
C ILE A 18 11.30 44.37 41.69
N ALA A 19 10.28 43.87 42.39
CA ALA A 19 9.51 42.73 41.92
C ALA A 19 8.84 43.00 40.58
N LEU A 20 8.21 44.19 40.42
CA LEU A 20 7.57 44.60 39.18
C LEU A 20 8.55 44.67 38.01
N VAL A 21 9.76 45.19 38.21
CA VAL A 21 10.82 45.23 37.19
C VAL A 21 11.15 43.81 36.69
N PHE A 22 11.38 42.86 37.60
CA PHE A 22 11.70 41.48 37.22
C PHE A 22 10.49 40.76 36.60
N ILE A 23 9.27 40.97 37.08
CA ILE A 23 8.05 40.40 36.49
C ILE A 23 7.91 40.92 35.04
N PHE A 24 8.06 42.23 34.84
CA PHE A 24 7.96 42.83 33.51
C PHE A 24 9.01 42.24 32.56
N CYS A 25 10.27 42.18 32.97
CA CYS A 25 11.34 41.58 32.20
C CYS A 25 11.05 40.12 31.87
N LYS A 26 10.59 39.31 32.86
CA LYS A 26 10.22 37.90 32.64
C LYS A 26 9.11 37.79 31.60
N VAL A 27 8.01 38.56 31.72
CA VAL A 27 6.90 38.49 30.79
C VAL A 27 7.35 38.85 29.38
N LEU A 28 8.15 39.92 29.23
CA LEU A 28 8.66 40.40 27.96
C LEU A 28 9.54 39.32 27.27
N PHE A 29 10.54 38.80 27.95
CA PHE A 29 11.43 37.81 27.37
C PHE A 29 10.74 36.46 27.13
N TYR A 30 9.82 36.04 27.99
CA TYR A 30 9.03 34.82 27.79
C TYR A 30 8.10 34.92 26.58
N TYR A 31 7.60 36.15 26.29
CA TYR A 31 6.84 36.41 25.08
C TYR A 31 7.73 36.36 23.84
N PHE A 32 8.91 37.01 23.82
CA PHE A 32 9.85 36.97 22.70
C PHE A 32 10.35 35.54 22.38
N PHE A 33 10.61 34.76 23.40
CA PHE A 33 11.02 33.36 23.24
C PHE A 33 9.84 32.41 23.02
N LYS A 34 8.62 32.96 22.80
CA LYS A 34 7.40 32.21 22.49
C LYS A 34 7.04 31.13 23.55
N LEU A 35 7.48 31.27 24.79
CA LEU A 35 7.24 30.29 25.84
C LEU A 35 5.74 30.17 26.21
N TYR A 36 4.93 31.18 26.00
CA TYR A 36 3.49 31.14 26.22
C TYR A 36 2.72 30.39 25.10
N PHE A 37 3.33 30.22 23.93
CA PHE A 37 2.72 29.55 22.77
C PHE A 37 3.07 28.07 22.67
N VAL A 38 3.95 27.56 23.57
CA VAL A 38 4.32 26.14 23.59
C VAL A 38 3.22 25.34 24.30
N SER A 39 2.69 24.35 23.59
CA SER A 39 1.77 23.39 24.23
C SER A 39 2.49 22.60 25.33
N TRP A 40 1.91 22.57 26.50
CA TRP A 40 2.45 21.88 27.68
C TRP A 40 2.64 20.37 27.47
N ARG A 41 1.94 19.82 26.46
CA ARG A 41 2.04 18.40 26.05
C ARG A 41 3.37 18.06 25.35
N PHE A 42 4.01 19.04 24.72
CA PHE A 42 5.19 18.83 23.89
C PHE A 42 6.46 19.51 24.45
N PHE A 43 6.53 19.73 25.77
CA PHE A 43 7.69 20.35 26.38
C PHE A 43 8.92 19.42 26.26
N SER A 44 9.90 19.82 25.48
CA SER A 44 11.12 19.09 25.13
C SER A 44 12.40 19.75 25.65
N LEU A 45 13.55 19.12 25.42
CA LEU A 45 14.86 19.72 25.77
C LEU A 45 15.12 21.05 25.05
N LYS A 46 14.49 21.28 23.89
CA LYS A 46 14.62 22.54 23.15
C LYS A 46 13.89 23.67 23.88
N GLU A 47 12.69 23.41 24.37
CA GLU A 47 11.91 24.36 25.15
C GLU A 47 12.54 24.63 26.53
N LEU A 48 13.17 23.60 27.15
CA LEU A 48 13.94 23.79 28.37
C LEU A 48 15.13 24.73 28.17
N LYS A 49 15.88 24.57 27.08
CA LYS A 49 16.95 25.52 26.70
C LYS A 49 16.41 26.92 26.49
N SER A 50 15.28 27.07 25.78
CA SER A 50 14.64 28.38 25.57
C SER A 50 14.20 29.02 26.88
N LEU A 51 13.69 28.24 27.84
CA LEU A 51 13.34 28.72 29.19
C LEU A 51 14.57 29.24 29.93
N LEU A 52 15.68 28.48 29.90
CA LEU A 52 16.94 28.90 30.52
C LEU A 52 17.44 30.22 29.92
N PHE A 53 17.53 30.33 28.60
CA PHE A 53 17.98 31.55 27.93
C PHE A 53 17.07 32.74 28.21
N ALA A 54 15.75 32.58 28.09
CA ALA A 54 14.79 33.64 28.34
C ALA A 54 14.85 34.15 29.77
N THR A 55 14.94 33.23 30.77
CA THR A 55 15.08 33.58 32.18
C THR A 55 16.39 34.30 32.43
N THR A 56 17.50 33.80 31.90
CA THR A 56 18.81 34.45 32.08
C THR A 56 18.80 35.88 31.52
N LEU A 57 18.30 36.08 30.30
CA LEU A 57 18.19 37.41 29.69
C LEU A 57 17.28 38.36 30.47
N ALA A 58 16.16 37.85 30.98
CA ALA A 58 15.24 38.63 31.80
C ALA A 58 15.91 39.12 33.11
N TYR A 59 16.70 38.27 33.74
CA TYR A 59 17.44 38.66 34.94
C TYR A 59 18.63 39.58 34.67
N LEU A 60 19.32 39.44 33.57
CA LEU A 60 20.36 40.36 33.12
C LEU A 60 19.75 41.74 32.83
N ALA A 61 18.65 41.80 32.12
CA ALA A 61 17.96 43.05 31.82
C ALA A 61 17.42 43.75 33.09
N GLY A 62 16.74 42.99 33.96
CA GLY A 62 16.25 43.50 35.25
C GLY A 62 17.37 44.00 36.15
N GLY A 63 18.49 43.22 36.21
CA GLY A 63 19.68 43.62 36.93
C GLY A 63 20.33 44.92 36.37
N SER A 64 20.35 45.07 35.05
CA SER A 64 20.85 46.29 34.40
C SER A 64 19.97 47.51 34.75
N VAL A 65 18.64 47.37 34.77
CA VAL A 65 17.73 48.43 35.22
C VAL A 65 18.04 48.84 36.67
N LEU A 66 18.19 47.87 37.58
CA LEU A 66 18.54 48.17 38.96
C LEU A 66 19.91 48.87 39.11
N LEU A 67 20.88 48.57 38.27
CA LEU A 67 22.18 49.20 38.27
C LEU A 67 22.15 50.64 37.74
N VAL A 68 21.43 50.87 36.65
CA VAL A 68 21.26 52.21 36.05
C VAL A 68 20.52 53.14 37.02
N PHE A 69 19.43 52.66 37.62
CA PHE A 69 18.62 53.43 38.56
C PHE A 69 18.95 53.12 40.01
N ARG A 70 20.23 52.80 40.32
CA ARG A 70 20.67 52.36 41.63
C ARG A 70 20.26 53.28 42.78
N TYR A 71 20.22 54.59 42.57
CA TYR A 71 19.86 55.58 43.60
C TYR A 71 18.42 55.41 44.11
N TYR A 72 17.51 54.88 43.29
CA TYR A 72 16.11 54.62 43.68
C TYR A 72 15.94 53.28 44.37
N PHE A 73 16.79 52.29 44.00
CA PHE A 73 16.62 50.88 44.44
C PHE A 73 17.55 50.42 45.54
N ILE A 74 18.46 51.29 46.04
CA ILE A 74 19.34 50.94 47.17
C ILE A 74 18.63 51.24 48.51
N PRO A 75 18.71 50.26 49.47
CA PRO A 75 19.42 48.99 49.39
C PRO A 75 18.53 47.89 48.72
N PHE A 76 19.13 47.10 47.83
CA PHE A 76 18.45 45.92 47.26
C PHE A 76 19.13 44.62 47.61
N PRO A 77 18.36 43.52 47.85
CA PRO A 77 18.91 42.26 48.34
C PRO A 77 19.43 41.41 47.17
N ARG A 78 20.74 41.54 46.82
CA ARG A 78 21.38 40.82 45.71
C ARG A 78 21.23 39.30 45.78
N SER A 79 21.31 38.73 46.98
CA SER A 79 21.16 37.29 47.18
C SER A 79 19.74 36.78 46.90
N VAL A 80 18.70 37.61 47.16
CA VAL A 80 17.29 37.26 46.87
C VAL A 80 17.08 37.18 45.37
N ILE A 81 17.67 38.10 44.58
CA ILE A 81 17.55 38.10 43.10
C ILE A 81 18.17 36.81 42.53
N ILE A 82 19.33 36.40 43.05
CA ILE A 82 20.00 35.15 42.63
C ILE A 82 19.15 33.93 42.99
N ILE A 83 18.62 33.89 44.19
CA ILE A 83 17.76 32.80 44.65
C ILE A 83 16.49 32.73 43.78
N ASP A 84 15.83 33.88 43.50
CA ASP A 84 14.63 33.95 42.66
C ASP A 84 14.91 33.51 41.22
N TYR A 85 16.11 33.79 40.69
CA TYR A 85 16.54 33.26 39.39
C TYR A 85 16.50 31.72 39.36
N PHE A 86 17.17 31.05 40.30
CA PHE A 86 17.17 29.59 40.35
C PHE A 86 15.80 29.01 40.65
N LEU A 87 15.05 29.60 41.56
CA LEU A 87 13.67 29.17 41.87
C LEU A 87 12.75 29.32 40.68
N SER A 88 12.87 30.40 39.90
CA SER A 88 12.07 30.61 38.69
C SER A 88 12.30 29.50 37.66
N ILE A 89 13.56 29.12 37.40
CA ILE A 89 13.87 28.02 36.49
C ILE A 89 13.32 26.70 37.03
N LEU A 90 13.55 26.43 38.32
CA LEU A 90 13.14 25.19 38.94
C LEU A 90 11.61 25.03 38.96
N PHE A 91 10.86 26.03 39.44
CA PHE A 91 9.41 25.94 39.53
C PHE A 91 8.74 25.92 38.14
N ILE A 92 9.12 26.80 37.22
CA ILE A 92 8.51 26.84 35.90
C ILE A 92 8.83 25.56 35.12
N GLY A 93 10.08 25.07 35.19
CA GLY A 93 10.51 23.81 34.61
C GLY A 93 9.75 22.62 35.23
N PHE A 94 9.69 22.54 36.57
CA PHE A 94 9.00 21.48 37.30
C PHE A 94 7.50 21.43 36.97
N PHE A 95 6.80 22.57 36.99
CA PHE A 95 5.37 22.60 36.65
C PHE A 95 5.11 22.15 35.21
N ARG A 96 5.97 22.49 34.26
CA ARG A 96 5.83 22.06 32.87
C ARG A 96 6.10 20.57 32.69
N ILE A 97 7.11 20.03 33.36
CA ILE A 97 7.46 18.61 33.31
C ILE A 97 6.41 17.76 34.06
N SER A 98 6.00 18.18 35.25
CA SER A 98 5.01 17.42 36.06
C SER A 98 3.66 17.31 35.36
N LYS A 99 3.20 18.37 34.70
CA LYS A 99 1.96 18.30 33.91
C LYS A 99 2.07 17.34 32.73
N ARG A 100 3.22 17.27 32.07
CA ARG A 100 3.48 16.26 31.03
C ARG A 100 3.42 14.84 31.61
N LEU A 101 4.09 14.59 32.73
CA LEU A 101 4.10 13.28 33.41
C LEU A 101 2.70 12.87 33.89
N LEU A 102 1.90 13.83 34.38
CA LEU A 102 0.50 13.57 34.75
C LEU A 102 -0.37 13.19 33.55
N ILE A 103 -0.21 13.88 32.41
CA ILE A 103 -0.96 13.57 31.18
C ILE A 103 -0.52 12.21 30.61
N GLU A 104 0.77 11.88 30.65
CA GLU A 104 1.27 10.56 30.25
C GLU A 104 0.73 9.44 31.15
N LYS A 105 0.58 9.68 32.45
CA LYS A 105 0.08 8.69 33.42
C LYS A 105 -1.45 8.49 33.37
N LEU A 106 -2.21 9.44 32.82
CA LEU A 106 -3.67 9.38 32.70
C LEU A 106 -4.17 8.66 31.43
N SER A 107 -3.28 8.20 30.55
CA SER A 107 -3.65 7.40 29.38
C SER A 107 -3.62 5.89 29.69
N THR A 108 -4.53 5.44 30.55
CA THR A 108 -4.53 4.09 31.15
C THR A 108 -5.18 2.99 30.31
N ASP A 109 -5.67 3.27 29.08
CA ASP A 109 -6.34 2.28 28.20
C ASP A 109 -5.47 1.77 27.06
N LYS A 110 -4.15 1.75 27.21
CA LYS A 110 -3.25 1.24 26.18
C LYS A 110 -3.06 -0.27 26.32
N LYS A 111 -3.25 -1.00 25.21
CA LYS A 111 -2.96 -2.44 25.15
C LYS A 111 -1.46 -2.69 25.33
N PRO A 112 -1.04 -3.64 26.18
CA PRO A 112 0.37 -4.01 26.31
C PRO A 112 0.88 -4.64 25.00
N ALA A 113 2.09 -4.24 24.58
CA ALA A 113 2.71 -4.75 23.36
C ALA A 113 4.21 -4.85 23.51
N ILE A 114 4.82 -5.77 22.74
CA ILE A 114 6.27 -5.83 22.51
C ILE A 114 6.61 -5.29 21.11
N ILE A 115 7.83 -4.77 20.94
CA ILE A 115 8.36 -4.39 19.62
C ILE A 115 9.39 -5.41 19.17
N ILE A 116 9.29 -5.84 17.91
CA ILE A 116 10.28 -6.69 17.26
C ILE A 116 11.07 -5.86 16.25
N GLY A 117 12.35 -5.69 16.53
CA GLY A 117 13.30 -4.87 15.77
C GLY A 117 13.72 -3.61 16.52
N ALA A 118 15.02 -3.49 16.84
CA ALA A 118 15.62 -2.35 17.54
C ALA A 118 16.29 -1.41 16.54
N ASN A 119 15.53 -0.56 15.87
CA ASN A 119 15.99 0.31 14.78
C ASN A 119 15.35 1.72 14.83
N GLU A 120 15.65 2.58 13.86
CA GLU A 120 15.10 3.94 13.77
C GLU A 120 13.58 3.99 13.67
N LYS A 121 12.94 2.97 13.05
CA LYS A 121 11.49 2.87 12.94
C LYS A 121 10.86 2.64 14.31
N SER A 122 11.51 1.84 15.17
CA SER A 122 11.08 1.61 16.56
C SER A 122 11.16 2.91 17.37
N VAL A 123 12.25 3.68 17.21
CA VAL A 123 12.37 5.00 17.85
C VAL A 123 11.30 5.97 17.34
N SER A 124 11.03 5.96 16.03
CA SER A 124 9.96 6.77 15.44
C SER A 124 8.59 6.40 16.02
N LEU A 125 8.31 5.11 16.15
CA LEU A 125 7.08 4.59 16.72
C LEU A 125 6.92 4.97 18.20
N LEU A 126 7.98 4.82 19.01
CA LEU A 126 7.99 5.16 20.44
C LEU A 126 7.78 6.64 20.73
N LYS A 127 8.15 7.53 19.79
CA LYS A 127 7.93 8.98 19.91
C LYS A 127 6.47 9.38 19.65
N GLN A 128 5.66 8.49 19.12
CA GLN A 128 4.27 8.76 18.77
C GLN A 128 3.33 8.37 19.91
N ASN A 129 2.15 8.98 19.92
CA ASN A 129 1.08 8.56 20.81
C ASN A 129 0.30 7.41 20.18
N ILE A 130 0.81 6.18 20.34
CA ILE A 130 0.17 4.97 19.85
C ILE A 130 -0.80 4.38 20.90
N PRO A 131 -1.81 3.59 20.48
CA PRO A 131 -2.77 2.95 21.37
C PRO A 131 -2.18 1.75 22.13
N TYR A 132 -0.85 1.58 22.12
CA TYR A 132 -0.13 0.48 22.75
C TYR A 132 0.81 1.00 23.82
N SER A 133 0.89 0.27 24.94
CA SER A 133 1.92 0.43 25.99
C SER A 133 3.04 -0.56 25.67
N VAL A 134 4.14 -0.06 25.13
CA VAL A 134 5.32 -0.89 24.83
C VAL A 134 5.97 -1.26 26.17
N LEU A 135 6.16 -2.55 26.40
CA LEU A 135 6.79 -3.07 27.62
C LEU A 135 8.23 -3.46 27.36
N GLU A 136 8.52 -4.10 26.23
CA GLU A 136 9.83 -4.66 25.89
C GLU A 136 10.11 -4.54 24.40
N ILE A 137 11.41 -4.56 24.06
CA ILE A 137 11.90 -4.55 22.67
C ILE A 137 12.79 -5.77 22.49
N TYR A 138 12.60 -6.49 21.38
CA TYR A 138 13.38 -7.68 21.05
C TYR A 138 14.03 -7.55 19.66
N ASP A 139 15.23 -8.09 19.52
CA ASP A 139 15.92 -8.22 18.23
C ASP A 139 16.71 -9.54 18.20
N ASN A 140 17.13 -9.98 17.01
CA ASN A 140 17.98 -11.15 16.81
C ASN A 140 19.43 -10.79 16.45
N GLU A 141 19.79 -9.50 16.35
CA GLU A 141 21.14 -9.06 16.04
C GLU A 141 22.01 -9.03 17.30
N LYS A 142 23.02 -9.89 17.34
CA LYS A 142 23.93 -10.05 18.49
C LYS A 142 24.56 -8.74 18.98
N ASN A 143 24.78 -7.78 18.07
CA ASN A 143 25.39 -6.50 18.41
C ASN A 143 24.39 -5.53 19.08
N ILE A 144 23.11 -5.81 19.01
CA ILE A 144 22.01 -4.95 19.49
C ILE A 144 21.39 -5.53 20.76
N VAL A 145 21.32 -6.85 20.86
CA VAL A 145 20.83 -7.55 22.06
C VAL A 145 21.66 -7.15 23.28
N GLY A 146 20.98 -6.81 24.38
CA GLY A 146 21.59 -6.34 25.64
C GLY A 146 21.82 -4.83 25.70
N THR A 147 21.70 -4.10 24.57
CA THR A 147 21.78 -2.63 24.56
C THR A 147 20.48 -1.96 25.01
N TYR A 148 20.48 -0.63 25.08
CA TYR A 148 19.27 0.13 25.42
C TYR A 148 18.82 0.99 24.24
N LEU A 149 17.56 0.87 23.85
CA LEU A 149 16.92 1.71 22.82
C LEU A 149 15.79 2.52 23.48
N TYR A 150 15.91 3.86 23.46
CA TYR A 150 14.90 4.78 24.00
C TYR A 150 14.44 4.46 25.45
N GLY A 151 15.38 3.94 26.26
CA GLY A 151 15.13 3.55 27.66
C GLY A 151 14.68 2.11 27.90
N TYR A 152 14.42 1.34 26.84
CA TYR A 152 14.08 -0.08 26.88
C TYR A 152 15.32 -0.93 26.67
N LYS A 153 15.54 -1.96 27.49
CA LYS A 153 16.57 -2.97 27.25
C LYS A 153 16.13 -3.85 26.09
N VAL A 154 17.02 -4.09 25.13
CA VAL A 154 16.76 -4.97 23.99
C VAL A 154 17.05 -6.41 24.38
N GLY A 155 16.01 -7.27 24.42
CA GLY A 155 16.11 -8.71 24.65
C GLY A 155 16.37 -9.49 23.35
N ASP A 156 16.73 -10.77 23.50
CA ASP A 156 16.80 -11.69 22.35
C ASP A 156 15.38 -12.21 22.01
N ILE A 157 15.06 -12.31 20.72
CA ILE A 157 13.74 -12.80 20.26
C ILE A 157 13.42 -14.19 20.84
N SER A 158 14.44 -15.04 21.05
CA SER A 158 14.25 -16.37 21.64
C SER A 158 13.73 -16.35 23.09
N GLU A 159 13.91 -15.22 23.82
CA GLU A 159 13.51 -15.04 25.21
C GLU A 159 12.05 -14.59 25.40
N ILE A 160 11.30 -14.35 24.31
CA ILE A 160 9.90 -13.94 24.37
C ILE A 160 9.07 -15.03 25.08
N ASP A 161 8.36 -14.66 26.17
CA ASP A 161 7.66 -15.61 27.04
C ASP A 161 6.14 -15.74 26.78
N GLY A 162 5.58 -14.92 25.90
CA GLY A 162 4.15 -15.00 25.53
C GLY A 162 3.16 -14.44 26.57
N ASN A 163 3.61 -13.81 27.63
CA ASN A 163 2.74 -13.14 28.59
C ASN A 163 2.03 -11.93 27.99
N ILE A 164 2.64 -11.34 26.94
CA ILE A 164 2.10 -10.20 26.20
C ILE A 164 1.49 -10.74 24.90
N LYS A 165 0.25 -10.37 24.61
CA LYS A 165 -0.53 -10.92 23.50
C LYS A 165 -0.33 -10.17 22.17
N THR A 166 0.34 -9.02 22.19
CA THR A 166 0.50 -8.16 20.98
C THR A 166 1.97 -7.91 20.69
N ALA A 167 2.39 -8.16 19.43
CA ALA A 167 3.71 -7.82 18.92
C ALA A 167 3.61 -6.84 17.75
N ILE A 168 4.51 -5.83 17.71
CA ILE A 168 4.61 -4.86 16.62
C ILE A 168 5.97 -5.01 15.95
N ILE A 169 5.96 -5.45 14.70
CA ILE A 169 7.18 -5.65 13.89
C ILE A 169 7.56 -4.33 13.22
N THR A 170 8.80 -3.89 13.46
CA THR A 170 9.38 -2.67 12.89
C THR A 170 10.58 -2.97 11.98
N LYS A 171 11.12 -4.20 12.06
CA LYS A 171 12.28 -4.63 11.28
C LYS A 171 11.87 -4.99 9.86
N GLU A 172 12.66 -4.54 8.87
CA GLU A 172 12.53 -5.04 7.50
C GLU A 172 13.16 -6.43 7.42
N MET A 173 12.45 -7.35 6.83
CA MET A 173 12.87 -8.73 6.65
C MET A 173 12.34 -9.30 5.35
N SER A 174 12.94 -10.40 4.90
CA SER A 174 12.43 -11.16 3.76
C SER A 174 11.11 -11.85 4.12
N GLN A 175 10.35 -12.22 3.09
CA GLN A 175 9.10 -12.97 3.24
C GLN A 175 9.27 -14.23 4.10
N LYS A 176 10.33 -15.00 3.86
CA LYS A 176 10.60 -16.25 4.59
C LYS A 176 10.91 -16.00 6.07
N GLU A 177 11.67 -14.93 6.36
CA GLU A 177 11.96 -14.52 7.73
C GLU A 177 10.71 -14.03 8.45
N LEU A 178 9.86 -13.24 7.77
CA LEU A 178 8.60 -12.77 8.34
C LEU A 178 7.65 -13.93 8.66
N ASP A 179 7.49 -14.87 7.73
CA ASP A 179 6.65 -16.07 7.93
C ASP A 179 7.17 -16.92 9.11
N GLY A 180 8.48 -17.13 9.19
CA GLY A 180 9.12 -17.82 10.30
C GLY A 180 8.92 -17.09 11.64
N LEU A 181 9.08 -15.77 11.66
CA LEU A 181 8.88 -14.95 12.86
C LEU A 181 7.42 -14.98 13.31
N VAL A 182 6.47 -14.82 12.40
CA VAL A 182 5.02 -14.90 12.72
C VAL A 182 4.68 -16.25 13.33
N GLY A 183 5.14 -17.35 12.74
CA GLY A 183 4.94 -18.70 13.29
C GLY A 183 5.57 -18.87 14.68
N PHE A 184 6.79 -18.35 14.88
CA PHE A 184 7.47 -18.37 16.18
C PHE A 184 6.67 -17.59 17.25
N LEU A 185 6.24 -16.37 16.95
CA LEU A 185 5.48 -15.52 17.87
C LEU A 185 4.13 -16.17 18.25
N GLN A 186 3.42 -16.76 17.29
CA GLN A 186 2.16 -17.46 17.54
C GLN A 186 2.35 -18.68 18.42
N ASN A 187 3.40 -19.47 18.20
CA ASN A 187 3.75 -20.62 19.05
C ASN A 187 4.08 -20.20 20.50
N ARG A 188 4.50 -18.94 20.73
CA ARG A 188 4.72 -18.35 22.04
C ARG A 188 3.46 -17.71 22.64
N GLY A 189 2.31 -17.82 21.98
CA GLY A 189 1.03 -17.32 22.47
C GLY A 189 0.75 -15.84 22.18
N ILE A 190 1.51 -15.22 21.26
CA ILE A 190 1.20 -13.88 20.74
C ILE A 190 0.01 -14.00 19.78
N GLU A 191 -1.09 -13.32 20.08
CA GLU A 191 -2.35 -13.41 19.34
C GLU A 191 -2.49 -12.31 18.28
N GLU A 192 -2.04 -11.10 18.58
CA GLU A 192 -2.09 -9.95 17.68
C GLU A 192 -0.69 -9.61 17.16
N ILE A 193 -0.42 -9.85 15.88
CA ILE A 193 0.86 -9.51 15.25
C ILE A 193 0.62 -8.38 14.25
N LYS A 194 1.35 -7.29 14.42
CA LYS A 194 1.19 -6.05 13.64
C LYS A 194 2.50 -5.63 13.01
N ILE A 195 2.41 -4.89 11.90
CA ILE A 195 3.56 -4.28 11.22
C ILE A 195 3.41 -2.76 11.27
N TYR A 196 4.49 -2.06 11.61
CA TYR A 196 4.56 -0.61 11.53
C TYR A 196 5.09 -0.16 10.17
N ASN A 197 4.28 0.62 9.44
CA ASN A 197 4.69 1.30 8.20
C ASN A 197 5.02 2.76 8.50
N PRO A 198 6.30 3.17 8.49
CA PRO A 198 6.70 4.55 8.80
C PRO A 198 6.27 5.57 7.71
N PHE A 199 6.08 5.13 6.45
CA PHE A 199 5.66 6.02 5.36
C PHE A 199 4.20 6.44 5.48
N GLU A 200 3.34 5.53 5.95
CA GLU A 200 1.92 5.79 6.22
C GLU A 200 1.68 6.22 7.67
N ASN A 201 2.72 6.18 8.49
CA ASN A 201 2.65 6.40 9.94
C ASN A 201 1.56 5.54 10.62
N ARG A 202 1.43 4.28 10.19
CA ARG A 202 0.32 3.40 10.56
C ARG A 202 0.82 2.04 11.08
N ILE A 203 0.17 1.56 12.14
CA ILE A 203 0.28 0.18 12.61
C ILE A 203 -0.90 -0.59 12.00
N LYS A 204 -0.62 -1.69 11.28
CA LYS A 204 -1.63 -2.58 10.69
C LYS A 204 -1.40 -4.02 11.12
N ASP A 205 -2.45 -4.85 11.07
CA ASP A 205 -2.31 -6.29 11.25
C ASP A 205 -1.45 -6.88 10.14
N VAL A 206 -0.67 -7.92 10.46
CA VAL A 206 0.03 -8.73 9.44
C VAL A 206 -1.03 -9.38 8.57
N SER A 207 -0.95 -9.13 7.29
CA SER A 207 -1.86 -9.72 6.31
C SER A 207 -1.19 -10.86 5.54
N ILE A 208 -2.01 -11.69 4.88
CA ILE A 208 -1.48 -12.75 4.02
C ILE A 208 -0.68 -12.18 2.85
N GLU A 209 -1.03 -10.97 2.40
CA GLU A 209 -0.31 -10.24 1.38
C GLU A 209 1.11 -9.92 1.83
N ASP A 210 1.30 -9.53 3.10
CA ASP A 210 2.64 -9.27 3.67
C ASP A 210 3.49 -10.55 3.72
N LEU A 211 2.86 -11.72 3.97
CA LEU A 211 3.52 -13.02 4.01
C LEU A 211 3.81 -13.63 2.63
N LEU A 212 3.14 -13.18 1.58
CA LEU A 212 3.28 -13.68 0.21
C LEU A 212 3.87 -12.64 -0.74
N ALA A 213 4.03 -11.39 -0.29
CA ALA A 213 4.57 -10.31 -1.10
C ALA A 213 6.06 -10.50 -1.38
N ARG A 214 6.42 -10.30 -2.64
CA ARG A 214 7.82 -10.10 -3.03
C ARG A 214 8.05 -8.64 -3.41
N LYS A 215 9.29 -8.17 -3.37
CA LYS A 215 9.65 -6.87 -3.93
C LYS A 215 10.03 -7.06 -5.41
N PRO A 216 9.50 -6.23 -6.34
CA PRO A 216 9.98 -6.22 -7.73
C PRO A 216 11.49 -6.00 -7.75
N LYS A 217 12.19 -6.80 -8.57
CA LYS A 217 13.67 -6.76 -8.63
C LYS A 217 14.19 -5.53 -9.39
N ASP A 218 13.41 -5.02 -10.35
CA ASP A 218 13.91 -4.07 -11.35
C ASP A 218 12.84 -3.07 -11.80
N LEU A 219 12.27 -2.32 -10.84
CA LEU A 219 11.22 -1.34 -11.12
C LEU A 219 11.81 0.02 -11.51
N ASP A 220 11.62 0.40 -12.79
CA ASP A 220 12.04 1.70 -13.33
C ASP A 220 10.92 2.75 -13.22
N LYS A 221 10.89 3.42 -12.08
CA LYS A 221 9.90 4.48 -11.81
C LYS A 221 9.99 5.65 -12.79
N ASN A 222 11.18 5.97 -13.28
CA ASN A 222 11.39 7.07 -14.23
C ASN A 222 10.77 6.73 -15.59
N ALA A 223 10.94 5.49 -16.07
CA ALA A 223 10.32 5.05 -17.31
C ALA A 223 8.78 5.07 -17.21
N ILE A 224 8.22 4.64 -16.08
CA ILE A 224 6.78 4.70 -15.83
C ILE A 224 6.30 6.16 -15.79
N GLU A 225 7.00 7.04 -15.08
CA GLU A 225 6.65 8.47 -15.00
C GLU A 225 6.67 9.12 -16.39
N GLN A 226 7.71 8.90 -17.19
CA GLN A 226 7.80 9.45 -18.55
C GLN A 226 6.68 8.95 -19.45
N PHE A 227 6.24 7.71 -19.28
CA PHE A 227 5.15 7.12 -20.05
C PHE A 227 3.78 7.74 -19.68
N VAL A 228 3.52 7.97 -18.39
CA VAL A 228 2.22 8.38 -17.84
C VAL A 228 2.07 9.91 -17.77
N LYS A 229 3.15 10.62 -17.42
CA LYS A 229 3.14 12.05 -17.09
C LYS A 229 2.56 12.91 -18.20
N ASN A 230 1.65 13.81 -17.81
CA ASN A 230 0.96 14.75 -18.70
C ASN A 230 0.16 14.07 -19.84
N LYS A 231 -0.23 12.79 -19.68
CA LYS A 231 -1.06 12.06 -20.63
C LYS A 231 -2.51 11.99 -20.18
N LYS A 232 -3.44 12.06 -21.14
CA LYS A 232 -4.84 11.67 -20.92
C LYS A 232 -4.94 10.16 -21.17
N ILE A 233 -5.39 9.43 -20.15
CA ILE A 233 -5.39 7.96 -20.12
C ILE A 233 -6.82 7.46 -19.96
N LEU A 234 -7.26 6.59 -20.86
CA LEU A 234 -8.54 5.89 -20.73
C LEU A 234 -8.32 4.49 -20.17
N ILE A 235 -9.08 4.15 -19.13
CA ILE A 235 -9.03 2.85 -18.46
C ILE A 235 -10.41 2.22 -18.53
N THR A 236 -10.53 1.04 -19.15
CA THR A 236 -11.75 0.24 -19.11
C THR A 236 -11.68 -0.80 -18.00
N GLY A 237 -12.83 -1.12 -17.38
CA GLY A 237 -12.85 -1.90 -16.14
C GLY A 237 -12.19 -1.13 -15.00
N ALA A 238 -12.36 0.19 -15.01
CA ALA A 238 -11.65 1.13 -14.16
C ALA A 238 -11.93 0.95 -12.66
N GLY A 239 -13.09 0.43 -12.30
CA GLY A 239 -13.44 0.13 -10.90
C GLY A 239 -13.07 -1.28 -10.45
N GLY A 240 -12.58 -2.13 -11.36
CA GLY A 240 -12.09 -3.47 -11.03
C GLY A 240 -10.74 -3.43 -10.29
N SER A 241 -10.31 -4.55 -9.71
CA SER A 241 -9.08 -4.63 -8.89
C SER A 241 -7.81 -4.14 -9.60
N ILE A 242 -7.67 -4.43 -10.90
CA ILE A 242 -6.52 -3.99 -11.71
C ILE A 242 -6.73 -2.57 -12.21
N GLY A 243 -7.91 -2.27 -12.77
CA GLY A 243 -8.20 -0.94 -13.35
C GLY A 243 -8.13 0.17 -12.31
N SER A 244 -8.65 -0.04 -11.11
CA SER A 244 -8.60 0.94 -10.02
C SER A 244 -7.17 1.20 -9.53
N GLU A 245 -6.35 0.17 -9.42
CA GLU A 245 -4.95 0.34 -9.03
C GLU A 245 -4.14 1.04 -10.13
N ILE A 246 -4.38 0.71 -11.40
CA ILE A 246 -3.77 1.44 -12.53
C ILE A 246 -4.17 2.93 -12.48
N ALA A 247 -5.44 3.25 -12.17
CA ALA A 247 -5.89 4.63 -12.03
C ALA A 247 -5.14 5.38 -10.92
N ARG A 248 -5.00 4.77 -9.72
CA ARG A 248 -4.21 5.33 -8.60
C ARG A 248 -2.74 5.56 -8.99
N GLN A 249 -2.15 4.63 -9.71
CA GLN A 249 -0.76 4.76 -10.15
C GLN A 249 -0.60 5.81 -11.23
N CYS A 250 -1.51 5.91 -12.19
CA CYS A 250 -1.51 6.98 -13.19
C CYS A 250 -1.63 8.37 -12.54
N GLU A 251 -2.47 8.53 -11.52
CA GLU A 251 -2.51 9.75 -10.69
C GLU A 251 -1.16 10.01 -10.03
N LYS A 252 -0.60 9.01 -9.34
CA LYS A 252 0.70 9.09 -8.64
C LYS A 252 1.85 9.48 -9.55
N TYR A 253 1.86 9.00 -10.80
CA TYR A 253 2.88 9.30 -11.81
C TYR A 253 2.55 10.52 -12.67
N GLY A 254 1.54 11.32 -12.30
CA GLY A 254 1.29 12.64 -12.88
C GLY A 254 0.62 12.64 -14.24
N SER A 255 -0.30 11.73 -14.51
CA SER A 255 -1.18 11.85 -15.69
C SER A 255 -1.97 13.16 -15.65
N SER A 256 -2.33 13.71 -16.82
CA SER A 256 -3.06 14.99 -16.88
C SER A 256 -4.55 14.84 -16.59
N GLU A 257 -5.14 13.74 -17.03
CA GLU A 257 -6.57 13.46 -16.88
C GLU A 257 -6.82 11.95 -17.05
N LEU A 258 -7.76 11.40 -16.29
CA LEU A 258 -8.21 10.02 -16.41
C LEU A 258 -9.62 9.96 -17.00
N VAL A 259 -9.83 9.03 -17.92
CA VAL A 259 -11.13 8.67 -18.48
C VAL A 259 -11.46 7.27 -18.00
N LEU A 260 -12.37 7.16 -17.04
CA LEU A 260 -12.69 5.92 -16.36
C LEU A 260 -13.99 5.33 -16.92
N VAL A 261 -13.90 4.13 -17.46
CA VAL A 261 -15.02 3.41 -18.07
C VAL A 261 -15.25 2.11 -17.32
N ASP A 262 -16.44 1.91 -16.79
CA ASP A 262 -16.85 0.67 -16.13
C ASP A 262 -18.36 0.44 -16.33
N ASN A 263 -18.81 -0.83 -16.32
CA ASN A 263 -20.23 -1.16 -16.38
C ASN A 263 -20.86 -1.34 -14.98
N SER A 264 -20.06 -1.31 -13.92
CA SER A 264 -20.51 -1.36 -12.53
C SER A 264 -20.54 0.05 -11.94
N GLU A 265 -21.73 0.54 -11.65
CA GLU A 265 -21.94 1.84 -11.00
C GLU A 265 -21.18 1.90 -9.68
N PHE A 266 -21.37 0.89 -8.81
CA PHE A 266 -20.71 0.85 -7.50
C PHE A 266 -19.18 0.89 -7.59
N ASN A 267 -18.58 0.12 -8.50
CA ASN A 267 -17.13 0.09 -8.66
C ASN A 267 -16.59 1.43 -9.20
N LEU A 268 -17.31 2.03 -10.15
CA LEU A 268 -16.93 3.33 -10.73
C LEU A 268 -17.06 4.44 -9.69
N TYR A 269 -18.13 4.43 -8.89
CA TYR A 269 -18.29 5.35 -7.77
C TYR A 269 -17.16 5.18 -6.74
N SER A 270 -16.85 3.95 -6.35
CA SER A 270 -15.80 3.68 -5.35
C SER A 270 -14.44 4.26 -5.75
N ILE A 271 -13.98 4.02 -6.98
CA ILE A 271 -12.70 4.59 -7.43
C ILE A 271 -12.76 6.11 -7.59
N ASN A 272 -13.94 6.67 -7.93
CA ASN A 272 -14.11 8.11 -7.99
C ASN A 272 -13.83 8.78 -6.65
N GLU A 273 -14.31 8.22 -5.53
CA GLU A 273 -14.10 8.79 -4.20
C GLU A 273 -12.63 8.78 -3.74
N GLU A 274 -11.80 7.91 -4.33
CA GLU A 274 -10.40 7.75 -3.94
C GLU A 274 -9.44 8.71 -4.68
N LEU A 275 -9.77 9.09 -5.92
CA LEU A 275 -8.89 9.86 -6.79
C LEU A 275 -9.07 11.37 -6.60
N ASN A 276 -7.96 12.12 -6.63
CA ASN A 276 -7.95 13.59 -6.56
C ASN A 276 -7.62 14.27 -7.90
N ILE A 277 -7.22 13.49 -8.92
CA ILE A 277 -6.90 13.98 -10.25
C ILE A 277 -8.15 14.37 -11.05
N LYS A 278 -7.99 15.25 -12.04
CA LYS A 278 -9.02 15.54 -13.05
C LYS A 278 -9.43 14.26 -13.76
N ARG A 279 -10.74 13.97 -13.79
CA ARG A 279 -11.27 12.72 -14.37
C ARG A 279 -12.65 12.89 -14.98
N LYS A 280 -12.96 11.98 -15.90
CA LYS A 280 -14.28 11.77 -16.51
C LYS A 280 -14.74 10.35 -16.23
N LEU A 281 -16.00 10.19 -15.90
CA LEU A 281 -16.62 8.92 -15.54
C LEU A 281 -17.64 8.54 -16.59
N TYR A 282 -17.54 7.31 -17.11
CA TYR A 282 -18.46 6.77 -18.10
C TYR A 282 -18.99 5.40 -17.64
N LEU A 283 -20.27 5.37 -17.27
CA LEU A 283 -20.97 4.15 -16.91
C LEU A 283 -21.46 3.47 -18.18
N THR A 284 -20.63 2.63 -18.78
CA THR A 284 -20.96 1.91 -20.00
C THR A 284 -20.22 0.57 -20.12
N ASP A 285 -20.77 -0.31 -20.93
CA ASP A 285 -20.22 -1.63 -21.22
C ASP A 285 -19.34 -1.57 -22.47
N VAL A 286 -18.19 -2.26 -22.45
CA VAL A 286 -17.24 -2.31 -23.57
C VAL A 286 -17.81 -3.00 -24.82
N THR A 287 -18.91 -3.71 -24.69
CA THR A 287 -19.63 -4.31 -25.82
C THR A 287 -20.50 -3.31 -26.59
N LYS A 288 -20.83 -2.16 -25.99
CA LYS A 288 -21.62 -1.09 -26.59
C LYS A 288 -20.74 -0.17 -27.44
N ARG A 289 -20.48 -0.56 -28.68
CA ARG A 289 -19.56 0.14 -29.57
C ARG A 289 -19.87 1.61 -29.76
N ASN A 290 -21.16 1.97 -29.94
CA ASN A 290 -21.56 3.36 -30.21
C ASN A 290 -21.28 4.27 -29.00
N ASP A 291 -21.59 3.82 -27.80
CA ASP A 291 -21.33 4.56 -26.56
C ASP A 291 -19.81 4.78 -26.38
N LEU A 292 -19.02 3.71 -26.60
CA LEU A 292 -17.56 3.81 -26.57
C LEU A 292 -17.01 4.79 -27.62
N GLU A 293 -17.57 4.77 -28.83
CA GLU A 293 -17.14 5.63 -29.91
C GLU A 293 -17.34 7.12 -29.59
N GLU A 294 -18.45 7.47 -28.95
CA GLU A 294 -18.67 8.83 -28.46
C GLU A 294 -17.63 9.25 -27.41
N ILE A 295 -17.26 8.33 -26.50
CA ILE A 295 -16.21 8.56 -25.51
C ILE A 295 -14.88 8.83 -26.20
N PHE A 296 -14.44 7.97 -27.13
CA PHE A 296 -13.18 8.16 -27.84
C PHE A 296 -13.16 9.46 -28.66
N LYS A 297 -14.26 9.80 -29.31
CA LYS A 297 -14.41 11.05 -30.08
C LYS A 297 -14.28 12.29 -29.21
N ASN A 298 -14.91 12.28 -28.05
CA ASN A 298 -14.95 13.42 -27.14
C ASN A 298 -13.66 13.57 -26.33
N GLU A 299 -13.12 12.46 -25.85
CA GLU A 299 -12.00 12.48 -24.89
C GLU A 299 -10.63 12.39 -25.55
N LYS A 300 -10.51 11.77 -26.73
CA LYS A 300 -9.25 11.61 -27.50
C LYS A 300 -8.07 11.17 -26.62
N PRO A 301 -8.17 10.01 -25.96
CA PRO A 301 -7.12 9.55 -25.04
C PRO A 301 -5.82 9.28 -25.80
N GLN A 302 -4.69 9.54 -25.14
CA GLN A 302 -3.36 9.25 -25.69
C GLN A 302 -2.93 7.82 -25.37
N ILE A 303 -3.35 7.29 -24.23
CA ILE A 303 -3.09 5.92 -23.77
C ILE A 303 -4.43 5.27 -23.44
N VAL A 304 -4.59 4.01 -23.82
CA VAL A 304 -5.73 3.18 -23.45
C VAL A 304 -5.23 1.94 -22.73
N ILE A 305 -5.77 1.67 -21.54
CA ILE A 305 -5.48 0.45 -20.78
C ILE A 305 -6.79 -0.32 -20.62
N HIS A 306 -6.84 -1.48 -21.29
CA HIS A 306 -8.03 -2.32 -21.33
C HIS A 306 -7.97 -3.42 -20.27
N ALA A 307 -8.63 -3.18 -19.11
CA ALA A 307 -8.71 -4.13 -18.01
C ALA A 307 -10.12 -4.74 -17.84
N ALA A 308 -11.09 -4.35 -18.65
CA ALA A 308 -12.44 -4.93 -18.62
C ALA A 308 -12.44 -6.34 -19.21
N ALA A 309 -12.76 -7.34 -18.38
CA ALA A 309 -12.94 -8.73 -18.82
C ALA A 309 -13.67 -9.56 -17.76
N TYR A 310 -14.39 -10.59 -18.18
CA TYR A 310 -14.82 -11.66 -17.29
C TYR A 310 -13.67 -12.63 -17.04
N LYS A 311 -13.32 -12.83 -15.75
CA LYS A 311 -12.13 -13.57 -15.34
C LYS A 311 -12.40 -14.89 -14.59
N HIS A 312 -13.63 -15.07 -14.09
CA HIS A 312 -13.97 -16.26 -13.30
C HIS A 312 -14.23 -17.46 -14.20
N VAL A 313 -13.29 -18.40 -14.22
CA VAL A 313 -13.34 -19.61 -15.06
C VAL A 313 -14.70 -20.32 -14.96
N PRO A 314 -15.22 -20.69 -13.76
CA PRO A 314 -16.51 -21.39 -13.69
C PRO A 314 -17.68 -20.59 -14.29
N MET A 315 -17.70 -19.27 -14.08
CA MET A 315 -18.77 -18.42 -14.64
C MET A 315 -18.72 -18.39 -16.17
N CYS A 316 -17.51 -18.33 -16.75
CA CYS A 316 -17.33 -18.37 -18.19
C CYS A 316 -17.68 -19.76 -18.78
N GLU A 317 -17.43 -20.85 -18.05
CA GLU A 317 -17.82 -22.20 -18.45
C GLU A 317 -19.36 -22.39 -18.45
N TYR A 318 -20.04 -21.81 -17.47
CA TYR A 318 -21.51 -21.79 -17.45
C TYR A 318 -22.10 -20.85 -18.50
N ASN A 319 -21.40 -19.78 -18.87
CA ASN A 319 -21.89 -18.71 -19.74
C ASN A 319 -20.90 -18.39 -20.88
N PRO A 320 -20.56 -19.35 -21.76
CA PRO A 320 -19.52 -19.14 -22.77
C PRO A 320 -19.88 -18.04 -23.77
N LYS A 321 -21.14 -17.87 -24.12
CA LYS A 321 -21.63 -16.79 -24.98
C LYS A 321 -21.31 -15.42 -24.37
N SER A 322 -21.61 -15.23 -23.09
CA SER A 322 -21.33 -13.97 -22.40
C SER A 322 -19.83 -13.70 -22.33
N ALA A 323 -19.02 -14.75 -22.11
CA ALA A 323 -17.56 -14.63 -22.11
C ALA A 323 -17.01 -14.20 -23.49
N VAL A 324 -17.54 -14.80 -24.57
CA VAL A 324 -17.19 -14.44 -25.97
C VAL A 324 -17.54 -12.98 -26.25
N ILE A 325 -18.77 -12.57 -25.95
CA ILE A 325 -19.24 -11.20 -26.22
C ILE A 325 -18.42 -10.20 -25.39
N ASN A 326 -18.32 -10.40 -24.08
CA ASN A 326 -17.63 -9.44 -23.21
C ASN A 326 -16.12 -9.38 -23.49
N ASN A 327 -15.45 -10.53 -23.55
CA ASN A 327 -13.99 -10.54 -23.66
C ASN A 327 -13.53 -10.28 -25.10
N ILE A 328 -14.09 -10.97 -26.10
CA ILE A 328 -13.60 -10.88 -27.48
C ILE A 328 -14.18 -9.66 -28.17
N MET A 329 -15.52 -9.50 -28.23
CA MET A 329 -16.13 -8.36 -28.92
C MET A 329 -15.80 -7.05 -28.19
N GLY A 330 -15.83 -7.05 -26.83
CA GLY A 330 -15.46 -5.88 -26.05
C GLY A 330 -14.00 -5.45 -26.33
N THR A 331 -13.04 -6.38 -26.30
CA THR A 331 -11.63 -6.08 -26.63
C THR A 331 -11.49 -5.57 -28.07
N LYS A 332 -12.16 -6.24 -29.04
CA LYS A 332 -12.15 -5.80 -30.43
C LYS A 332 -12.66 -4.37 -30.59
N ASN A 333 -13.78 -4.02 -29.94
CA ASN A 333 -14.32 -2.66 -29.99
C ASN A 333 -13.30 -1.62 -29.48
N VAL A 334 -12.68 -1.88 -28.33
CA VAL A 334 -11.73 -0.92 -27.72
C VAL A 334 -10.46 -0.79 -28.58
N ILE A 335 -9.95 -1.89 -29.16
CA ILE A 335 -8.80 -1.86 -30.08
C ILE A 335 -9.13 -1.09 -31.36
N ASP A 336 -10.25 -1.42 -32.03
CA ASP A 336 -10.67 -0.78 -33.29
C ASP A 336 -10.85 0.73 -33.09
N LEU A 337 -11.46 1.15 -31.98
CA LEU A 337 -11.64 2.57 -31.67
C LEU A 337 -10.31 3.24 -31.32
N SER A 338 -9.42 2.54 -30.64
CA SER A 338 -8.06 3.07 -30.38
C SER A 338 -7.32 3.37 -31.68
N ILE A 339 -7.40 2.47 -32.66
CA ILE A 339 -6.81 2.67 -33.99
C ILE A 339 -7.53 3.81 -34.73
N LYS A 340 -8.86 3.80 -34.76
CA LYS A 340 -9.69 4.81 -35.46
C LYS A 340 -9.41 6.23 -34.95
N TYR A 341 -9.20 6.40 -33.64
CA TYR A 341 -8.96 7.70 -33.00
C TYR A 341 -7.48 7.97 -32.70
N SER A 342 -6.57 7.23 -33.35
CA SER A 342 -5.10 7.44 -33.32
C SER A 342 -4.55 7.49 -31.87
N VAL A 343 -5.02 6.60 -31.00
CA VAL A 343 -4.44 6.38 -29.67
C VAL A 343 -2.98 5.99 -29.85
N LYS A 344 -2.09 6.59 -29.08
CA LYS A 344 -0.65 6.34 -29.22
C LYS A 344 -0.25 4.97 -28.71
N ASP A 345 -0.69 4.61 -27.51
CA ASP A 345 -0.34 3.37 -26.83
C ASP A 345 -1.59 2.67 -26.29
N PHE A 346 -1.73 1.38 -26.60
CA PHE A 346 -2.80 0.52 -26.11
C PHE A 346 -2.22 -0.68 -25.38
N ILE A 347 -2.71 -0.92 -24.15
CA ILE A 347 -2.29 -2.05 -23.32
C ILE A 347 -3.49 -2.94 -23.00
N LEU A 348 -3.44 -4.20 -23.44
CA LEU A 348 -4.40 -5.24 -23.08
C LEU A 348 -3.93 -5.96 -21.81
N ILE A 349 -4.74 -5.96 -20.76
CA ILE A 349 -4.51 -6.83 -19.62
C ILE A 349 -4.90 -8.27 -19.98
N SER A 350 -3.92 -9.18 -19.95
CA SER A 350 -4.08 -10.60 -20.23
C SER A 350 -3.75 -11.47 -19.01
N THR A 351 -3.64 -12.77 -19.18
CA THR A 351 -3.52 -13.76 -18.10
C THR A 351 -2.64 -14.93 -18.53
N ASP A 352 -2.04 -15.63 -17.56
CA ASP A 352 -1.40 -16.94 -17.68
C ASP A 352 -2.33 -17.99 -18.29
N LYS A 353 -3.64 -17.89 -18.05
CA LYS A 353 -4.66 -18.84 -18.53
C LYS A 353 -4.93 -18.74 -20.04
N ALA A 354 -4.40 -17.71 -20.71
CA ALA A 354 -4.37 -17.62 -22.18
C ALA A 354 -3.31 -18.55 -22.81
N VAL A 355 -2.39 -19.08 -22.01
CA VAL A 355 -1.34 -20.01 -22.44
C VAL A 355 -1.90 -21.43 -22.45
N ARG A 356 -1.87 -22.12 -23.62
CA ARG A 356 -2.43 -23.48 -23.77
C ARG A 356 -3.74 -23.62 -22.99
N PRO A 357 -4.78 -22.85 -23.35
CA PRO A 357 -5.97 -22.72 -22.51
C PRO A 357 -6.70 -24.05 -22.37
N THR A 358 -7.24 -24.32 -21.16
CA THR A 358 -8.05 -25.50 -20.85
C THR A 358 -9.51 -25.13 -20.55
N ASN A 359 -9.83 -23.86 -20.65
CA ASN A 359 -11.14 -23.30 -20.32
C ASN A 359 -11.54 -22.18 -21.26
N THR A 360 -12.84 -21.91 -21.32
CA THR A 360 -13.45 -20.89 -22.18
C THR A 360 -12.86 -19.50 -21.92
N MET A 361 -12.67 -19.11 -20.67
CA MET A 361 -12.11 -17.80 -20.31
C MET A 361 -10.71 -17.63 -20.89
N GLY A 362 -9.83 -18.60 -20.70
CA GLY A 362 -8.48 -18.59 -21.26
C GLY A 362 -8.47 -18.54 -22.78
N ALA A 363 -9.33 -19.34 -23.44
CA ALA A 363 -9.47 -19.32 -24.90
C ALA A 363 -9.96 -17.95 -25.42
N THR A 364 -10.93 -17.29 -24.73
CA THR A 364 -11.34 -15.93 -25.12
C THR A 364 -10.22 -14.92 -24.99
N LYS A 365 -9.42 -14.99 -23.91
CA LYS A 365 -8.25 -14.09 -23.73
C LYS A 365 -7.17 -14.35 -24.77
N ARG A 366 -6.94 -15.61 -25.13
CA ARG A 366 -6.00 -15.95 -26.22
C ARG A 366 -6.43 -15.37 -27.56
N ILE A 367 -7.71 -15.41 -27.89
CA ILE A 367 -8.22 -14.75 -29.12
C ILE A 367 -8.02 -13.24 -29.07
N CYS A 368 -8.22 -12.59 -27.91
CA CYS A 368 -7.93 -11.17 -27.74
C CYS A 368 -6.44 -10.85 -28.00
N GLU A 369 -5.52 -11.70 -27.51
CA GLU A 369 -4.09 -11.56 -27.79
C GLU A 369 -3.75 -11.74 -29.27
N LEU A 370 -4.31 -12.77 -29.92
CA LEU A 370 -4.13 -13.00 -31.35
C LEU A 370 -4.62 -11.80 -32.18
N TYR A 371 -5.77 -11.22 -31.79
CA TYR A 371 -6.27 -10.02 -32.43
C TYR A 371 -5.35 -8.81 -32.23
N ALA A 372 -4.96 -8.54 -30.98
CA ALA A 372 -4.05 -7.44 -30.64
C ALA A 372 -2.69 -7.53 -31.34
N GLN A 373 -2.18 -8.76 -31.54
CA GLN A 373 -0.87 -9.03 -32.12
C GLN A 373 -0.87 -8.91 -33.65
N ASN A 374 -1.97 -9.25 -34.31
CA ASN A 374 -2.00 -9.39 -35.77
C ASN A 374 -2.79 -8.30 -36.51
N ILE A 375 -3.53 -7.42 -35.80
CA ILE A 375 -4.26 -6.31 -36.45
C ILE A 375 -3.30 -5.26 -36.99
N ASP A 376 -3.62 -4.72 -38.17
CA ASP A 376 -2.91 -3.54 -38.68
C ASP A 376 -3.28 -2.31 -37.84
N SER A 377 -2.43 -2.01 -36.89
CA SER A 377 -2.65 -0.97 -35.88
C SER A 377 -2.17 0.42 -36.31
N LYS A 378 -1.73 0.60 -37.57
CA LYS A 378 -1.20 1.88 -38.11
C LYS A 378 -0.16 2.48 -37.14
N ASP A 379 -0.46 3.66 -36.56
CA ASP A 379 0.43 4.36 -35.64
C ASP A 379 0.18 4.00 -34.13
N THR A 380 -0.86 3.23 -33.86
CA THR A 380 -1.17 2.79 -32.48
C THR A 380 -0.25 1.63 -32.07
N LYS A 381 0.50 1.77 -30.99
CA LYS A 381 1.28 0.68 -30.40
C LYS A 381 0.37 -0.18 -29.55
N ILE A 382 0.00 -1.35 -30.06
CA ILE A 382 -0.83 -2.31 -29.34
C ILE A 382 0.08 -3.35 -28.70
N SER A 383 -0.09 -3.56 -27.38
CA SER A 383 0.60 -4.57 -26.61
C SER A 383 -0.35 -5.29 -25.64
N ALA A 384 0.05 -6.47 -25.19
CA ALA A 384 -0.65 -7.21 -24.14
C ALA A 384 0.31 -7.56 -23.01
N VAL A 385 -0.20 -7.71 -21.79
CA VAL A 385 0.61 -8.11 -20.64
C VAL A 385 -0.06 -9.28 -19.94
N ARG A 386 0.65 -10.42 -19.87
CA ARG A 386 0.27 -11.64 -19.16
C ARG A 386 0.84 -11.65 -17.76
N PHE A 387 0.01 -11.97 -16.79
CA PHE A 387 0.41 -12.29 -15.45
C PHE A 387 -0.54 -13.31 -14.80
N GLY A 388 -0.11 -13.93 -13.73
CA GLY A 388 -0.88 -14.93 -12.99
C GLY A 388 -1.88 -14.32 -12.03
N ASN A 389 -2.11 -14.99 -10.88
CA ASN A 389 -3.07 -14.49 -9.91
C ASN A 389 -2.50 -13.29 -9.15
N VAL A 390 -3.36 -12.34 -8.84
CA VAL A 390 -3.03 -11.21 -7.96
C VAL A 390 -3.73 -11.36 -6.61
N LEU A 391 -2.97 -11.11 -5.54
CA LEU A 391 -3.44 -11.24 -4.16
C LEU A 391 -4.53 -10.20 -3.86
N GLY A 392 -5.55 -10.60 -3.12
CA GLY A 392 -6.61 -9.70 -2.65
C GLY A 392 -7.59 -9.26 -3.74
N SER A 393 -7.48 -9.72 -5.00
CA SER A 393 -8.43 -9.33 -6.05
C SER A 393 -9.84 -9.89 -5.79
N SER A 394 -10.87 -9.12 -6.17
CA SER A 394 -12.27 -9.48 -5.96
C SER A 394 -12.59 -10.88 -6.45
N GLY A 395 -13.22 -11.71 -5.60
CA GLY A 395 -13.60 -13.10 -5.88
C GLY A 395 -12.43 -14.09 -5.98
N SER A 396 -11.20 -13.69 -5.67
CA SER A 396 -10.03 -14.60 -5.62
C SER A 396 -10.02 -15.45 -4.35
N VAL A 397 -9.03 -16.37 -4.26
CA VAL A 397 -8.93 -17.35 -3.17
C VAL A 397 -8.78 -16.70 -1.79
N VAL A 398 -7.99 -15.63 -1.66
CA VAL A 398 -7.74 -14.97 -0.37
C VAL A 398 -9.01 -14.34 0.22
N PRO A 399 -9.76 -13.47 -0.47
CA PRO A 399 -11.05 -12.98 0.02
C PRO A 399 -12.07 -14.10 0.31
N LYS A 400 -12.07 -15.17 -0.50
CA LYS A 400 -12.94 -16.33 -0.27
C LYS A 400 -12.58 -17.03 1.05
N PHE A 401 -11.30 -17.29 1.29
CA PHE A 401 -10.83 -17.94 2.52
C PHE A 401 -11.10 -17.06 3.74
N LYS A 402 -10.84 -15.75 3.66
CA LYS A 402 -11.17 -14.80 4.72
C LYS A 402 -12.64 -14.88 5.12
N LYS A 403 -13.54 -14.85 4.13
CA LYS A 403 -14.99 -14.99 4.37
C LYS A 403 -15.36 -16.32 5.02
N LEU A 404 -14.76 -17.45 4.60
CA LEU A 404 -15.00 -18.76 5.22
C LEU A 404 -14.54 -18.79 6.68
N ILE A 405 -13.37 -18.22 6.99
CA ILE A 405 -12.85 -18.10 8.35
C ILE A 405 -13.78 -17.26 9.23
N GLU A 406 -14.24 -16.11 8.74
CA GLU A 406 -15.20 -15.24 9.44
C GLU A 406 -16.51 -15.96 9.78
N TYR A 407 -16.96 -16.86 8.92
CA TYR A 407 -18.16 -17.70 9.16
C TYR A 407 -17.85 -19.02 9.90
N ASN A 408 -16.64 -19.22 10.40
CA ASN A 408 -16.20 -20.47 11.04
C ASN A 408 -16.45 -21.73 10.18
N LYS A 409 -16.29 -21.61 8.86
CA LYS A 409 -16.41 -22.72 7.92
C LYS A 409 -15.03 -23.24 7.49
N PRO A 410 -14.90 -24.53 7.17
CA PRO A 410 -13.66 -25.10 6.66
C PRO A 410 -13.27 -24.43 5.33
N LEU A 411 -11.96 -24.32 5.08
CA LEU A 411 -11.45 -23.77 3.84
C LEU A 411 -11.54 -24.81 2.73
N THR A 412 -12.23 -24.46 1.63
CA THR A 412 -12.37 -25.39 0.49
C THR A 412 -11.21 -25.22 -0.48
N VAL A 413 -10.39 -26.27 -0.64
CA VAL A 413 -9.28 -26.37 -1.59
C VAL A 413 -9.65 -27.39 -2.66
N THR A 414 -9.38 -27.10 -3.93
CA THR A 414 -9.82 -27.96 -5.04
C THR A 414 -8.95 -29.20 -5.21
N HIS A 415 -7.65 -29.14 -4.87
CA HIS A 415 -6.75 -30.30 -4.91
C HIS A 415 -5.54 -30.06 -3.98
N PRO A 416 -5.00 -31.10 -3.31
CA PRO A 416 -3.84 -30.96 -2.42
C PRO A 416 -2.58 -30.41 -3.11
N GLU A 417 -2.36 -30.78 -4.37
CA GLU A 417 -1.17 -30.40 -5.13
C GLU A 417 -1.36 -29.15 -6.00
N ILE A 418 -2.53 -28.50 -5.95
CA ILE A 418 -2.79 -27.33 -6.79
C ILE A 418 -1.88 -26.17 -6.42
N THR A 419 -1.20 -25.62 -7.41
CA THR A 419 -0.34 -24.44 -7.23
C THR A 419 -0.84 -23.26 -8.04
N ARG A 420 -0.52 -22.05 -7.58
CA ARG A 420 -0.76 -20.81 -8.31
C ARG A 420 0.41 -19.84 -8.07
N TYR A 421 0.68 -19.04 -9.08
CA TYR A 421 1.57 -17.89 -8.93
C TYR A 421 0.81 -16.74 -8.31
N PHE A 422 1.47 -15.99 -7.42
CA PHE A 422 0.88 -14.81 -6.79
C PHE A 422 1.79 -13.59 -6.89
N MET A 423 1.15 -12.44 -7.11
CA MET A 423 1.80 -11.13 -7.13
C MET A 423 0.89 -10.13 -6.42
N LEU A 424 1.44 -9.08 -5.83
CA LEU A 424 0.62 -7.97 -5.32
C LEU A 424 -0.01 -7.19 -6.47
N ILE A 425 -1.25 -6.68 -6.27
CA ILE A 425 -1.92 -5.85 -7.28
C ILE A 425 -1.09 -4.61 -7.64
N PRO A 426 -0.53 -3.83 -6.68
CA PRO A 426 0.32 -2.69 -7.00
C PRO A 426 1.58 -3.07 -7.81
N GLU A 427 2.21 -4.21 -7.50
CA GLU A 427 3.36 -4.72 -8.23
C GLU A 427 3.00 -5.04 -9.68
N ALA A 428 1.93 -5.82 -9.90
CA ALA A 428 1.46 -6.17 -11.23
C ALA A 428 1.16 -4.93 -12.07
N CYS A 429 0.48 -3.94 -11.49
CA CYS A 429 0.12 -2.70 -12.20
C CYS A 429 1.35 -1.84 -12.53
N GLN A 430 2.35 -1.77 -11.65
CA GLN A 430 3.62 -1.10 -11.95
C GLN A 430 4.36 -1.75 -13.11
N LEU A 431 4.46 -3.08 -13.10
CA LEU A 431 5.10 -3.83 -14.19
C LEU A 431 4.31 -3.73 -15.50
N VAL A 432 2.98 -3.64 -15.46
CA VAL A 432 2.14 -3.36 -16.63
C VAL A 432 2.47 -1.99 -17.23
N LEU A 433 2.54 -0.94 -16.43
CA LEU A 433 2.90 0.40 -16.89
C LEU A 433 4.34 0.45 -17.43
N GLN A 434 5.25 -0.26 -16.79
CA GLN A 434 6.64 -0.39 -17.25
C GLN A 434 6.74 -1.15 -18.57
N ALA A 435 6.01 -2.24 -18.75
CA ALA A 435 5.91 -2.96 -20.04
C ALA A 435 5.35 -2.04 -21.11
N GLY A 436 4.28 -1.28 -20.82
CA GLY A 436 3.72 -0.29 -21.74
C GLY A 436 4.72 0.78 -22.18
N SER A 437 5.60 1.23 -21.28
CA SER A 437 6.61 2.26 -21.58
C SER A 437 7.63 1.84 -22.64
N MET A 438 7.89 0.54 -22.80
CA MET A 438 8.84 0.01 -23.77
C MET A 438 8.19 -0.74 -24.93
N ALA A 439 6.85 -0.82 -24.95
CA ALA A 439 6.11 -1.62 -25.91
C ALA A 439 6.33 -1.17 -27.34
N LYS A 440 6.49 -2.17 -28.20
CA LYS A 440 6.40 -2.06 -29.65
C LYS A 440 5.08 -2.68 -30.12
N ARG A 441 4.78 -2.53 -31.40
CA ARG A 441 3.56 -3.07 -31.99
C ARG A 441 3.53 -4.60 -31.91
N GLY A 442 2.42 -5.17 -31.42
CA GLY A 442 2.14 -6.60 -31.40
C GLY A 442 2.89 -7.41 -30.36
N GLU A 443 3.57 -6.76 -29.41
CA GLU A 443 4.29 -7.49 -28.36
C GLU A 443 3.35 -7.96 -27.24
N ILE A 444 3.56 -9.20 -26.79
CA ILE A 444 2.91 -9.75 -25.60
C ILE A 444 3.97 -9.92 -24.52
N PHE A 445 3.86 -9.16 -23.46
CA PHE A 445 4.75 -9.26 -22.31
C PHE A 445 4.29 -10.32 -21.34
N ILE A 446 5.25 -10.99 -20.69
CA ILE A 446 5.03 -11.96 -19.60
C ILE A 446 5.74 -11.41 -18.37
N LEU A 447 4.99 -11.24 -17.30
CA LEU A 447 5.57 -10.84 -16.02
C LEU A 447 6.11 -12.08 -15.28
N ASP A 448 7.32 -11.96 -14.72
CA ASP A 448 7.86 -12.98 -13.82
C ASP A 448 7.03 -13.02 -12.53
N MET A 449 6.37 -14.11 -12.28
CA MET A 449 5.52 -14.30 -11.10
C MET A 449 6.26 -14.89 -9.89
N GLY A 450 7.56 -15.20 -10.03
CA GLY A 450 8.35 -15.90 -9.01
C GLY A 450 7.95 -17.35 -8.85
N GLU A 451 8.04 -17.87 -7.62
CA GLU A 451 7.76 -19.27 -7.32
C GLU A 451 6.26 -19.54 -7.14
N PRO A 452 5.76 -20.70 -7.61
CA PRO A 452 4.38 -21.08 -7.40
C PRO A 452 4.12 -21.48 -5.94
N VAL A 453 2.95 -21.11 -5.42
CA VAL A 453 2.52 -21.40 -4.05
C VAL A 453 1.44 -22.48 -4.07
N LYS A 454 1.57 -23.52 -3.24
CA LYS A 454 0.50 -24.51 -3.02
C LYS A 454 -0.69 -23.82 -2.32
N ILE A 455 -1.89 -24.02 -2.84
CA ILE A 455 -3.10 -23.41 -2.25
C ILE A 455 -3.40 -23.96 -0.85
N VAL A 456 -3.03 -25.20 -0.58
CA VAL A 456 -3.15 -25.80 0.76
C VAL A 456 -2.22 -25.10 1.77
N ASP A 457 -1.00 -24.72 1.37
CA ASP A 457 -0.08 -24.00 2.24
C ASP A 457 -0.58 -22.57 2.52
N LEU A 458 -1.15 -21.92 1.50
CA LEU A 458 -1.83 -20.63 1.65
C LEU A 458 -3.00 -20.74 2.64
N ALA A 459 -3.82 -21.79 2.53
CA ALA A 459 -4.94 -22.05 3.43
C ALA A 459 -4.47 -22.22 4.88
N LYS A 460 -3.44 -23.05 5.12
CA LYS A 460 -2.85 -23.24 6.44
C LYS A 460 -2.30 -21.93 7.03
N LYS A 461 -1.55 -21.16 6.23
CA LYS A 461 -1.03 -19.85 6.66
C LYS A 461 -2.16 -18.90 7.06
N MET A 462 -3.26 -18.86 6.30
CA MET A 462 -4.41 -18.04 6.64
C MET A 462 -5.10 -18.50 7.92
N LEU A 463 -5.35 -19.81 8.09
CA LEU A 463 -5.93 -20.35 9.31
C LEU A 463 -5.08 -19.98 10.53
N ARG A 464 -3.76 -20.14 10.43
CA ARG A 464 -2.80 -19.76 11.46
C ARG A 464 -2.89 -18.27 11.81
N LEU A 465 -2.87 -17.38 10.80
CA LEU A 465 -3.00 -15.93 11.02
C LEU A 465 -4.27 -15.53 11.78
N TYR A 466 -5.35 -16.29 11.59
CA TYR A 466 -6.62 -16.04 12.26
C TYR A 466 -6.80 -16.88 13.55
N GLY A 467 -5.75 -17.55 14.04
CA GLY A 467 -5.80 -18.38 15.24
C GLY A 467 -6.76 -19.57 15.15
N LYS A 468 -6.94 -20.13 13.94
CA LYS A 468 -7.81 -21.28 13.67
C LYS A 468 -6.99 -22.56 13.47
N ASP A 469 -7.65 -23.72 13.67
CA ASP A 469 -7.03 -25.02 13.43
C ASP A 469 -6.63 -25.18 11.95
N GLU A 470 -5.35 -25.44 11.71
CA GLU A 470 -4.78 -25.63 10.37
C GLU A 470 -5.37 -26.83 9.62
N ASN A 471 -6.00 -27.77 10.33
CA ASN A 471 -6.68 -28.92 9.74
C ASN A 471 -8.10 -28.61 9.24
N SER A 472 -8.62 -27.41 9.46
CA SER A 472 -9.94 -26.98 8.98
C SER A 472 -9.94 -26.72 7.46
N ILE A 473 -9.54 -27.74 6.68
CA ILE A 473 -9.45 -27.71 5.22
C ILE A 473 -10.23 -28.89 4.63
N GLU A 474 -11.05 -28.61 3.62
CA GLU A 474 -11.84 -29.58 2.87
C GLU A 474 -11.40 -29.61 1.41
N PHE A 475 -11.15 -30.82 0.86
CA PHE A 475 -10.83 -31.00 -0.56
C PHE A 475 -12.09 -31.30 -1.36
N VAL A 476 -12.42 -30.39 -2.31
CA VAL A 476 -13.71 -30.44 -3.03
C VAL A 476 -13.60 -30.90 -4.48
N GLY A 477 -12.42 -31.30 -4.96
CA GLY A 477 -12.17 -31.66 -6.36
C GLY A 477 -11.92 -30.47 -7.28
N LEU A 478 -11.22 -30.69 -8.41
CA LEU A 478 -10.97 -29.68 -9.42
C LEU A 478 -12.29 -29.26 -10.08
N ARG A 479 -12.39 -27.97 -10.41
CA ARG A 479 -13.54 -27.41 -11.12
C ARG A 479 -13.38 -27.58 -12.62
N PRO A 480 -14.49 -27.56 -13.39
CA PRO A 480 -14.42 -27.58 -14.85
C PRO A 480 -13.46 -26.52 -15.39
N GLY A 481 -12.55 -26.91 -16.27
CA GLY A 481 -11.55 -26.03 -16.87
C GLY A 481 -10.38 -25.62 -15.95
N GLU A 482 -10.32 -26.09 -14.71
CA GLU A 482 -9.26 -25.73 -13.78
C GLU A 482 -7.99 -26.55 -14.03
N LYS A 483 -6.84 -25.90 -14.17
CA LYS A 483 -5.52 -26.54 -14.25
C LYS A 483 -4.97 -26.86 -12.86
N LEU A 484 -4.27 -27.99 -12.72
CA LEU A 484 -3.53 -28.29 -11.50
C LEU A 484 -2.35 -27.31 -11.33
N TYR A 485 -1.63 -27.06 -12.43
CA TYR A 485 -0.50 -26.12 -12.51
C TYR A 485 -0.74 -25.12 -13.63
N GLU A 486 -0.42 -23.84 -13.40
CA GLU A 486 -0.48 -22.80 -14.44
C GLU A 486 0.90 -22.63 -15.08
N GLU A 487 0.92 -22.24 -16.35
CA GLU A 487 2.14 -22.08 -17.16
C GLU A 487 2.36 -20.60 -17.51
N LEU A 488 3.57 -20.10 -17.30
CA LEU A 488 3.94 -18.74 -17.73
C LEU A 488 4.67 -18.72 -19.06
N LEU A 489 5.29 -19.85 -19.46
CA LEU A 489 6.14 -20.02 -20.65
C LEU A 489 7.30 -19.00 -20.71
N ILE A 490 7.90 -18.68 -19.57
CA ILE A 490 9.06 -17.78 -19.49
C ILE A 490 10.27 -18.42 -20.21
N ASP A 491 10.45 -19.73 -20.08
CA ASP A 491 11.55 -20.49 -20.73
C ASP A 491 11.40 -20.55 -22.26
N GLU A 492 10.15 -20.42 -22.77
CA GLU A 492 9.83 -20.36 -24.20
C GLU A 492 9.73 -18.91 -24.72
N ALA A 493 10.09 -17.90 -23.91
CA ALA A 493 10.05 -16.50 -24.31
C ALA A 493 11.01 -16.25 -25.48
N ASP A 494 10.59 -15.38 -26.41
CA ASP A 494 11.39 -15.00 -27.58
C ASP A 494 12.59 -14.14 -27.16
N LYS A 495 12.34 -13.18 -26.25
CA LYS A 495 13.34 -12.21 -25.81
C LYS A 495 13.24 -11.89 -24.33
N LYS A 496 14.41 -11.77 -23.71
CA LYS A 496 14.54 -11.06 -22.43
C LYS A 496 14.50 -9.57 -22.70
N THR A 497 13.78 -8.81 -21.88
CA THR A 497 13.85 -7.35 -21.95
C THR A 497 15.06 -6.84 -21.15
N LYS A 498 15.26 -5.55 -21.13
CA LYS A 498 16.25 -4.93 -20.23
C LYS A 498 15.89 -5.08 -18.74
N TYR A 499 14.65 -5.42 -18.43
CA TYR A 499 14.15 -5.63 -17.07
C TYR A 499 14.01 -7.13 -16.77
N LYS A 500 14.52 -7.55 -15.62
CA LYS A 500 14.59 -8.97 -15.22
C LYS A 500 13.22 -9.61 -14.98
N ASP A 501 12.23 -8.80 -14.61
CA ASP A 501 10.88 -9.26 -14.27
C ASP A 501 9.90 -9.22 -15.46
N ILE A 502 10.37 -8.86 -16.69
CA ILE A 502 9.52 -8.72 -17.87
C ILE A 502 10.16 -9.43 -19.08
N PHE A 503 9.43 -10.35 -19.70
CA PHE A 503 9.82 -11.10 -20.89
C PHE A 503 8.88 -10.77 -22.04
N VAL A 504 9.27 -11.10 -23.27
CA VAL A 504 8.42 -10.98 -24.47
C VAL A 504 8.10 -12.37 -24.98
N ALA A 505 6.82 -12.69 -25.14
CA ALA A 505 6.35 -13.95 -25.70
C ALA A 505 6.72 -14.05 -27.19
N LYS A 506 6.95 -15.27 -27.68
CA LYS A 506 7.11 -15.53 -29.12
C LYS A 506 5.87 -15.03 -29.89
N PRO A 507 6.06 -14.29 -31.01
CA PRO A 507 4.95 -13.83 -31.81
C PRO A 507 4.22 -15.03 -32.46
N THR A 508 2.90 -14.93 -32.50
CA THR A 508 2.04 -15.90 -33.18
C THR A 508 1.37 -15.20 -34.36
N PHE A 509 1.70 -15.63 -35.57
CA PHE A 509 1.15 -15.07 -36.78
C PHE A 509 -0.11 -15.82 -37.21
N ILE A 510 -1.18 -15.07 -37.45
CA ILE A 510 -2.44 -15.55 -38.02
C ILE A 510 -2.93 -14.54 -39.06
N ASP A 511 -3.51 -15.01 -40.14
CA ASP A 511 -4.16 -14.09 -41.11
C ASP A 511 -5.29 -13.36 -40.39
N ILE A 512 -5.22 -12.03 -40.40
CA ILE A 512 -6.18 -11.19 -39.66
C ILE A 512 -7.58 -11.26 -40.25
N ASN A 513 -7.72 -11.40 -41.59
CA ASN A 513 -9.02 -11.51 -42.23
C ASN A 513 -9.68 -12.84 -41.87
N TYR A 514 -8.88 -13.92 -41.85
CA TYR A 514 -9.35 -15.22 -41.33
C TYR A 514 -9.82 -15.11 -39.88
N LEU A 515 -8.99 -14.53 -39.01
CA LEU A 515 -9.33 -14.35 -37.60
C LEU A 515 -10.60 -13.54 -37.41
N MET A 516 -10.73 -12.41 -38.11
CA MET A 516 -11.93 -11.56 -38.04
C MET A 516 -13.17 -12.31 -38.49
N LYS A 517 -13.11 -13.03 -39.61
CA LYS A 517 -14.22 -13.87 -40.08
C LYS A 517 -14.65 -14.90 -39.01
N LYS A 518 -13.68 -15.58 -38.38
CA LYS A 518 -13.95 -16.58 -37.34
C LYS A 518 -14.50 -15.97 -36.05
N ILE A 519 -14.07 -14.78 -35.68
CA ILE A 519 -14.66 -14.02 -34.56
C ILE A 519 -16.11 -13.66 -34.86
N ASP A 520 -16.42 -13.18 -36.08
CA ASP A 520 -17.77 -12.81 -36.49
C ASP A 520 -18.72 -14.04 -36.53
N GLU A 521 -18.22 -15.21 -36.96
CA GLU A 521 -18.93 -16.48 -36.89
C GLU A 521 -19.19 -16.86 -35.40
N LEU A 522 -18.18 -16.81 -34.56
CA LEU A 522 -18.24 -17.16 -33.13
C LEU A 522 -19.23 -16.29 -32.35
N ILE A 523 -19.25 -15.00 -32.61
CA ILE A 523 -20.17 -14.04 -31.96
C ILE A 523 -21.65 -14.36 -32.27
N LYS A 524 -21.96 -14.97 -33.39
CA LYS A 524 -23.33 -15.34 -33.78
C LYS A 524 -23.83 -16.63 -33.13
N LEU A 525 -22.91 -17.48 -32.63
CA LEU A 525 -23.28 -18.75 -32.00
C LEU A 525 -23.96 -18.54 -30.64
N ASN A 526 -24.92 -19.40 -30.30
CA ASN A 526 -25.63 -19.40 -29.02
C ASN A 526 -25.48 -20.73 -28.27
N ASN A 527 -25.19 -21.81 -28.97
CA ASN A 527 -25.05 -23.14 -28.38
C ASN A 527 -23.66 -23.31 -27.73
N LYS A 528 -23.59 -23.76 -26.48
CA LYS A 528 -22.33 -23.95 -25.73
C LYS A 528 -21.36 -24.88 -26.48
N LYS A 529 -21.83 -26.04 -26.97
CA LYS A 529 -20.96 -27.01 -27.67
C LYS A 529 -20.37 -26.42 -28.95
N GLU A 530 -21.16 -25.67 -29.70
CA GLU A 530 -20.72 -25.01 -30.94
C GLU A 530 -19.73 -23.89 -30.63
N ILE A 531 -19.94 -23.12 -29.57
CA ILE A 531 -19.01 -22.09 -29.11
C ILE A 531 -17.65 -22.71 -28.75
N VAL A 532 -17.63 -23.77 -27.93
CA VAL A 532 -16.41 -24.47 -27.53
C VAL A 532 -15.69 -25.04 -28.76
N LYS A 533 -16.45 -25.67 -29.70
CA LYS A 533 -15.86 -26.18 -30.95
C LYS A 533 -15.24 -25.07 -31.79
N LYS A 534 -15.92 -23.91 -31.89
CA LYS A 534 -15.41 -22.75 -32.63
C LYS A 534 -14.20 -22.12 -31.95
N LEU A 535 -14.18 -22.04 -30.62
CA LEU A 535 -12.99 -21.59 -29.86
C LEU A 535 -11.78 -22.47 -30.16
N LYS A 536 -11.95 -23.82 -30.21
CA LYS A 536 -10.88 -24.74 -30.56
C LYS A 536 -10.42 -24.60 -32.00
N GLU A 537 -11.31 -24.28 -32.92
CA GLU A 537 -10.95 -24.00 -34.32
C GLU A 537 -10.04 -22.75 -34.44
N ILE A 538 -10.31 -21.71 -33.64
CA ILE A 538 -9.55 -20.45 -33.67
C ILE A 538 -8.24 -20.59 -32.88
N VAL A 539 -8.26 -21.35 -31.79
CA VAL A 539 -7.13 -21.57 -30.87
C VAL A 539 -6.85 -23.09 -30.84
N PRO A 540 -6.01 -23.60 -31.73
CA PRO A 540 -5.76 -25.05 -31.84
C PRO A 540 -5.18 -25.67 -30.56
N GLU A 541 -4.43 -24.87 -29.79
CA GLU A 541 -3.87 -25.27 -28.48
C GLU A 541 -4.91 -25.33 -27.34
N PHE A 542 -6.16 -25.00 -27.60
CA PHE A 542 -7.23 -25.07 -26.61
C PHE A 542 -7.67 -26.51 -26.37
N GLU A 543 -7.42 -27.01 -25.16
CA GLU A 543 -7.88 -28.33 -24.70
C GLU A 543 -8.96 -28.14 -23.63
N HIS A 544 -10.22 -28.10 -24.07
CA HIS A 544 -11.34 -27.95 -23.13
C HIS A 544 -11.41 -29.11 -22.17
N ARG A 545 -11.49 -28.81 -20.86
CA ARG A 545 -11.67 -29.80 -19.78
C ARG A 545 -13.02 -29.55 -19.12
N ASP A 546 -13.94 -30.49 -19.33
CA ASP A 546 -15.29 -30.44 -18.72
C ASP A 546 -15.24 -30.71 -17.21
#